data_ce4cd5ad399b3adceec9289a30c7f287
#
_entry.id   ce4cd5ad399b3adceec9289a30c7f287
#
_cell.length_a   1.000
_cell.length_b   1.000
_cell.length_c   1.000
_cell.angle_alpha   90.00
_cell.angle_beta   90.00
_cell.angle_gamma   90.00
#
_symmetry.space_group_name_H-M   'P 1'
#
loop_
_entity.id
_entity.type
_entity.pdbx_description
1 polymer ?
#
loop_
_entity_poly.entity_id
_entity_poly.type
_entity_poly.pdbx_seq_one_letter_code
_entity_poly.pdbx_strand_id
1 'polypeptide(L)'
;RPPVVNGVTTIWKPMEHTKKQVKEERTVLEGSTYQTNADVTCGQHIFNKGAAVENRHITLLRLVSIWRRKGFTQDQCMLLGKQWIDTYPDNFEKSEIKRIVVDTFSRPYEFNCQDEVLEAHCDPKCKYFKSKDYGSNIKLKNIDEIIETYKQYIEDAKYNNTFNFKDLVDIQDDYIFNAGDLVILGGNTKIGKTAFVQWVVSQVPDVKTAFMSLEVGENLINRRFFQCIIGLNKDNFKEWNEEYDQYLKEGMNHISVTDDSPDIRDYHKIIETYNPKMLVIDTIDTIPAKYYQEEYERQNFIIKELKSLANKYKIIIFGISHISKYAAQQLENGERLGIHSFKGNSVIEQKADKVIGFEQQSDNEKIRIISTLGTRDESPFEVRMTFNYETFSFEQL
;
A
#
# COMPACT_ATOMS: atom_id res chain seq x y z
N ARG A 1 -11.50 22.16 -0.23
CA ARG A 1 -11.05 23.06 -1.31
C ARG A 1 -10.05 24.04 -0.73
N PRO A 2 -8.95 24.38 -1.41
CA PRO A 2 -8.05 25.41 -0.94
C PRO A 2 -8.81 26.72 -0.81
N PRO A 3 -8.47 27.57 0.17
CA PRO A 3 -9.12 28.84 0.34
C PRO A 3 -8.98 29.69 -0.94
N VAL A 4 -10.02 30.41 -1.26
CA VAL A 4 -10.03 31.38 -2.37
C VAL A 4 -8.86 32.35 -2.21
N VAL A 5 -8.39 32.98 -3.26
CA VAL A 5 -7.19 33.86 -3.32
C VAL A 5 -7.06 34.80 -2.11
N ASN A 6 -8.15 35.28 -1.58
CA ASN A 6 -8.17 36.14 -0.36
C ASN A 6 -7.75 35.37 0.91
N GLY A 7 -8.09 34.11 1.04
CA GLY A 7 -7.67 33.28 2.17
C GLY A 7 -6.20 32.92 2.11
N VAL A 8 -5.66 32.73 0.90
CA VAL A 8 -4.25 32.40 0.68
C VAL A 8 -3.33 33.55 1.08
N THR A 9 -3.67 34.78 0.66
CA THR A 9 -2.88 35.96 0.96
C THR A 9 -2.87 36.29 2.45
N THR A 10 -3.97 36.04 3.18
CA THR A 10 -4.04 36.29 4.60
C THR A 10 -3.27 35.28 5.44
N ILE A 11 -3.26 34.00 5.02
CA ILE A 11 -2.60 32.92 5.76
C ILE A 11 -1.07 33.00 5.66
N TRP A 12 -0.58 33.43 4.50
CA TRP A 12 0.84 33.32 4.17
C TRP A 12 1.55 34.67 4.05
N LYS A 13 0.96 35.72 4.65
CA LYS A 13 1.60 37.02 4.69
C LYS A 13 2.91 37.00 5.49
N PRO A 14 3.92 37.73 5.03
CA PRO A 14 5.20 37.84 5.73
C PRO A 14 5.08 38.51 7.10
N MET A 15 6.05 38.29 7.97
CA MET A 15 6.11 38.85 9.32
C MET A 15 6.38 40.36 9.39
N GLU A 16 6.57 41.04 8.28
CA GLU A 16 6.63 42.50 8.24
C GLU A 16 5.33 43.20 8.69
N HIS A 17 4.24 42.38 8.76
CA HIS A 17 3.00 42.87 9.38
C HIS A 17 3.15 42.96 10.88
N THR A 18 2.62 44.03 11.43
CA THR A 18 2.64 44.31 12.88
C THR A 18 2.06 43.08 13.64
N LYS A 19 2.55 42.84 14.87
CA LYS A 19 2.01 41.75 15.73
C LYS A 19 0.47 41.83 15.86
N LYS A 20 -0.12 42.99 15.71
CA LYS A 20 -1.57 43.22 15.75
C LYS A 20 -2.26 42.67 14.50
N GLN A 21 -1.70 42.89 13.31
CA GLN A 21 -2.24 42.34 12.05
C GLN A 21 -2.14 40.82 11.99
N VAL A 22 -1.01 40.26 12.45
CA VAL A 22 -0.84 38.81 12.55
C VAL A 22 -1.86 38.18 13.51
N LYS A 23 -2.20 38.90 14.61
CA LYS A 23 -3.21 38.44 15.57
C LYS A 23 -4.63 38.52 14.99
N GLU A 24 -4.93 39.60 14.23
CA GLU A 24 -6.22 39.78 13.55
C GLU A 24 -6.39 38.74 12.42
N GLU A 25 -5.33 38.49 11.68
CA GLU A 25 -5.33 37.42 10.67
C GLU A 25 -5.52 36.02 11.28
N ARG A 26 -4.90 35.74 12.44
CA ARG A 26 -5.14 34.50 13.19
C ARG A 26 -6.58 34.34 13.64
N THR A 27 -7.20 35.43 14.07
CA THR A 27 -8.61 35.42 14.52
C THR A 27 -9.57 35.16 13.36
N VAL A 28 -9.29 35.74 12.18
CA VAL A 28 -10.05 35.43 10.95
C VAL A 28 -9.88 34.00 10.50
N LEU A 29 -8.70 33.39 10.75
CA LEU A 29 -8.40 32.01 10.43
C LEU A 29 -9.05 31.03 11.41
N GLU A 30 -9.20 31.40 12.68
CA GLU A 30 -9.88 30.59 13.70
C GLU A 30 -11.38 30.38 13.42
N GLY A 31 -11.98 31.28 12.65
CA GLY A 31 -13.39 31.20 12.23
C GLY A 31 -13.64 30.52 10.89
N SER A 32 -12.62 30.16 10.13
CA SER A 32 -12.77 29.49 8.84
C SER A 32 -12.67 27.98 8.99
N THR A 33 -13.50 27.24 8.28
CA THR A 33 -13.51 25.75 8.27
C THR A 33 -12.19 25.11 7.84
N TYR A 34 -11.18 25.89 7.48
CA TYR A 34 -9.88 25.42 7.00
C TYR A 34 -8.72 25.65 7.97
N GLN A 35 -8.98 26.27 9.16
CA GLN A 35 -7.89 26.70 10.02
C GLN A 35 -8.24 26.56 11.48
N THR A 36 -7.85 25.45 12.00
CA THR A 36 -7.72 25.25 13.44
C THR A 36 -6.28 25.58 13.86
N ASN A 37 -6.05 25.83 15.13
CA ASN A 37 -4.71 25.96 15.72
C ASN A 37 -3.80 24.73 15.42
N ALA A 38 -4.39 23.64 14.95
CA ALA A 38 -3.69 22.42 14.49
C ALA A 38 -2.99 22.58 13.13
N ASP A 39 -3.24 23.64 12.38
CA ASP A 39 -2.67 23.86 11.04
C ASP A 39 -1.44 24.76 11.02
N VAL A 40 -0.98 25.23 12.17
CA VAL A 40 0.30 25.93 12.29
C VAL A 40 1.42 24.96 12.00
N THR A 41 2.13 25.19 10.90
CA THR A 41 3.17 24.29 10.41
C THR A 41 4.49 25.04 10.26
N CYS A 42 5.61 24.31 10.19
CA CYS A 42 6.91 24.88 9.86
C CYS A 42 6.89 25.73 8.58
N GLY A 43 6.13 25.30 7.55
CA GLY A 43 5.95 26.10 6.34
C GLY A 43 5.28 27.45 6.58
N GLN A 44 4.33 27.55 7.51
CA GLN A 44 3.72 28.81 7.88
C GLN A 44 4.69 29.72 8.66
N HIS A 45 5.48 29.15 9.55
CA HIS A 45 6.54 29.91 10.25
C HIS A 45 7.58 30.47 9.28
N ILE A 46 8.04 29.65 8.33
CA ILE A 46 8.99 30.08 7.31
C ILE A 46 8.39 31.20 6.45
N PHE A 47 7.13 31.05 6.03
CA PHE A 47 6.47 32.08 5.22
C PHE A 47 6.33 33.40 5.99
N ASN A 48 5.88 33.34 7.24
CA ASN A 48 5.72 34.51 8.09
C ASN A 48 7.05 35.20 8.45
N LYS A 49 8.15 34.43 8.52
CA LYS A 49 9.49 34.98 8.72
C LYS A 49 9.97 35.77 7.49
N GLY A 50 9.40 35.46 6.32
CA GLY A 50 9.76 36.06 5.07
C GLY A 50 11.07 35.47 4.50
N ALA A 51 11.52 36.03 3.39
CA ALA A 51 12.70 35.57 2.68
C ALA A 51 14.05 35.92 3.37
N ALA A 52 14.02 36.36 4.63
CA ALA A 52 15.22 36.60 5.45
C ALA A 52 15.93 35.30 5.90
N VAL A 53 15.42 34.13 5.49
CA VAL A 53 16.04 32.83 5.77
C VAL A 53 17.24 32.58 4.85
N GLU A 54 18.21 31.83 5.35
CA GLU A 54 19.33 31.34 4.54
C GLU A 54 18.84 30.31 3.51
N ASN A 55 19.59 30.12 2.45
CA ASN A 55 19.28 29.14 1.38
C ASN A 55 17.87 29.31 0.77
N ARG A 56 17.51 30.52 0.40
CA ARG A 56 16.17 30.90 -0.12
C ARG A 56 15.66 29.98 -1.23
N HIS A 57 16.52 29.56 -2.16
CA HIS A 57 16.17 28.63 -3.22
C HIS A 57 15.64 27.30 -2.67
N ILE A 58 16.40 26.70 -1.78
CA ILE A 58 16.08 25.43 -1.14
C ILE A 58 14.83 25.56 -0.27
N THR A 59 14.70 26.68 0.43
CA THR A 59 13.53 26.97 1.30
C THR A 59 12.26 27.19 0.48
N LEU A 60 12.35 27.91 -0.64
CA LEU A 60 11.20 28.11 -1.53
C LEU A 60 10.71 26.77 -2.11
N LEU A 61 11.62 25.86 -2.47
CA LEU A 61 11.26 24.53 -2.93
C LEU A 61 10.43 23.75 -1.88
N ARG A 62 10.78 23.88 -0.57
CA ARG A 62 10.01 23.28 0.52
C ARG A 62 8.64 23.93 0.67
N LEU A 63 8.59 25.25 0.62
CA LEU A 63 7.31 25.99 0.69
C LEU A 63 6.36 25.60 -0.45
N VAL A 64 6.85 25.58 -1.69
CA VAL A 64 6.04 25.21 -2.86
C VAL A 64 5.56 23.75 -2.73
N SER A 65 6.40 22.85 -2.26
CA SER A 65 6.01 21.46 -2.02
C SER A 65 4.92 21.32 -0.95
N ILE A 66 4.99 22.11 0.12
CA ILE A 66 3.96 22.17 1.18
C ILE A 66 2.65 22.71 0.61
N TRP A 67 2.69 23.82 -0.14
CA TRP A 67 1.50 24.43 -0.72
C TRP A 67 0.83 23.49 -1.72
N ARG A 68 1.59 22.84 -2.60
CA ARG A 68 1.07 21.85 -3.53
C ARG A 68 0.35 20.71 -2.80
N ARG A 69 0.93 20.16 -1.74
CA ARG A 69 0.29 19.11 -0.93
C ARG A 69 -0.98 19.60 -0.23
N LYS A 70 -1.08 20.88 0.07
CA LYS A 70 -2.29 21.51 0.59
C LYS A 70 -3.34 21.80 -0.50
N GLY A 71 -3.07 21.46 -1.76
CA GLY A 71 -3.99 21.62 -2.88
C GLY A 71 -3.96 22.98 -3.57
N PHE A 72 -2.92 23.79 -3.33
CA PHE A 72 -2.74 25.05 -4.06
C PHE A 72 -2.38 24.77 -5.52
N THR A 73 -2.95 25.57 -6.41
CA THR A 73 -2.62 25.51 -7.85
C THR A 73 -1.22 26.07 -8.13
N GLN A 74 -0.71 25.77 -9.32
CA GLN A 74 0.58 26.30 -9.77
C GLN A 74 0.61 27.84 -9.76
N ASP A 75 -0.48 28.50 -10.20
CA ASP A 75 -0.59 29.96 -10.21
C ASP A 75 -0.62 30.54 -8.79
N GLN A 76 -1.32 29.89 -7.87
CA GLN A 76 -1.33 30.27 -6.46
C GLN A 76 0.06 30.14 -5.82
N CYS A 77 0.78 29.07 -6.11
CA CYS A 77 2.16 28.90 -5.65
C CYS A 77 3.10 29.94 -6.24
N MET A 78 2.91 30.33 -7.51
CA MET A 78 3.66 31.43 -8.14
C MET A 78 3.43 32.78 -7.44
N LEU A 79 2.17 33.06 -7.07
CA LEU A 79 1.81 34.28 -6.37
C LEU A 79 2.44 34.33 -4.97
N LEU A 80 2.28 33.24 -4.21
CA LEU A 80 2.85 33.12 -2.86
C LEU A 80 4.39 33.17 -2.88
N GLY A 81 5.02 32.51 -3.84
CA GLY A 81 6.47 32.54 -4.01
C GLY A 81 6.99 33.96 -4.26
N LYS A 82 6.33 34.72 -5.14
CA LYS A 82 6.64 36.13 -5.37
C LYS A 82 6.46 36.96 -4.09
N GLN A 83 5.32 36.83 -3.43
CA GLN A 83 5.02 37.55 -2.19
C GLN A 83 6.06 37.26 -1.10
N TRP A 84 6.51 36.00 -0.98
CA TRP A 84 7.52 35.61 -0.01
C TRP A 84 8.89 36.21 -0.32
N ILE A 85 9.31 36.17 -1.60
CA ILE A 85 10.60 36.74 -2.04
C ILE A 85 10.62 38.27 -1.93
N ASP A 86 9.52 38.95 -2.24
CA ASP A 86 9.42 40.40 -2.19
C ASP A 86 9.59 40.96 -0.75
N THR A 87 9.53 40.10 0.30
CA THR A 87 9.81 40.50 1.68
C THR A 87 11.29 40.79 1.94
N TYR A 88 12.18 40.38 1.05
CA TYR A 88 13.62 40.63 1.16
C TYR A 88 14.22 40.77 -0.25
N PRO A 89 14.38 41.97 -0.75
CA PRO A 89 14.66 42.27 -2.16
C PRO A 89 16.12 42.08 -2.60
N ASP A 90 16.85 41.11 -2.04
CA ASP A 90 18.18 40.74 -2.54
C ASP A 90 18.10 39.73 -3.68
N ASN A 91 18.59 40.11 -4.85
CA ASN A 91 19.06 39.30 -5.98
C ASN A 91 18.42 37.93 -6.31
N PHE A 92 17.19 37.67 -5.86
CA PHE A 92 16.46 36.47 -6.27
C PHE A 92 15.69 36.75 -7.56
N GLU A 93 16.11 36.12 -8.67
CA GLU A 93 15.46 36.36 -9.95
C GLU A 93 14.05 35.78 -9.99
N LYS A 94 13.10 36.61 -10.48
CA LYS A 94 11.69 36.17 -10.66
C LYS A 94 11.55 34.96 -11.60
N SER A 95 12.49 34.77 -12.53
CA SER A 95 12.61 33.61 -13.39
C SER A 95 12.81 32.31 -12.61
N GLU A 96 13.54 32.38 -11.50
CA GLU A 96 13.85 31.24 -10.64
C GLU A 96 12.63 30.75 -9.86
N ILE A 97 11.75 31.65 -9.43
CA ILE A 97 10.46 31.27 -8.80
C ILE A 97 9.66 30.41 -9.76
N LYS A 98 9.57 30.84 -11.04
CA LYS A 98 8.86 30.08 -12.07
C LYS A 98 9.48 28.69 -12.25
N ARG A 99 10.80 28.59 -12.30
CA ARG A 99 11.50 27.32 -12.45
C ARG A 99 11.21 26.38 -11.28
N ILE A 100 11.29 26.86 -10.02
CA ILE A 100 11.02 26.06 -8.83
C ILE A 100 9.59 25.59 -8.80
N VAL A 101 8.62 26.46 -9.10
CA VAL A 101 7.21 26.09 -9.08
C VAL A 101 6.91 25.04 -10.15
N VAL A 102 7.34 25.27 -11.38
CA VAL A 102 7.13 24.32 -12.49
C VAL A 102 7.81 22.98 -12.19
N ASP A 103 9.03 22.99 -11.69
CA ASP A 103 9.77 21.77 -11.34
C ASP A 103 9.06 20.99 -10.21
N THR A 104 8.57 21.69 -9.18
CA THR A 104 7.86 21.05 -8.06
C THR A 104 6.52 20.43 -8.48
N PHE A 105 5.87 20.95 -9.50
CA PHE A 105 4.63 20.37 -10.03
C PHE A 105 4.89 19.23 -11.01
N SER A 106 6.01 19.23 -11.70
CA SER A 106 6.42 18.14 -12.59
C SER A 106 7.11 17.00 -11.84
N ARG A 107 7.83 17.31 -10.75
CA ARG A 107 8.50 16.34 -9.88
C ARG A 107 7.99 16.52 -8.45
N PRO A 108 7.11 15.65 -7.96
CA PRO A 108 6.54 15.80 -6.63
C PRO A 108 7.58 15.52 -5.55
N TYR A 109 8.24 16.57 -5.09
CA TYR A 109 9.12 16.48 -3.92
C TYR A 109 8.30 16.30 -2.64
N GLU A 110 8.72 15.36 -1.80
CA GLU A 110 8.15 15.13 -0.47
C GLU A 110 9.21 15.41 0.60
N PHE A 111 8.94 16.46 1.37
CA PHE A 111 9.74 16.81 2.54
C PHE A 111 8.94 16.46 3.80
N ASN A 112 9.56 15.73 4.70
CA ASN A 112 8.95 15.32 5.98
C ASN A 112 9.45 16.20 7.15
N CYS A 113 9.02 15.89 8.36
CA CYS A 113 9.41 16.62 9.57
C CYS A 113 10.89 16.47 9.96
N GLN A 114 11.64 15.60 9.30
CA GLN A 114 13.07 15.37 9.51
C GLN A 114 13.93 16.13 8.47
N ASP A 115 13.31 16.88 7.57
CA ASP A 115 14.02 17.72 6.62
C ASP A 115 14.74 18.85 7.37
N GLU A 116 16.06 18.97 7.18
CA GLU A 116 16.95 19.89 7.92
C GLU A 116 16.48 21.37 7.82
N VAL A 117 15.92 21.75 6.69
CA VAL A 117 15.40 23.12 6.50
C VAL A 117 14.10 23.35 7.23
N LEU A 118 13.19 22.37 7.20
CA LEU A 118 11.90 22.47 7.87
C LEU A 118 12.04 22.30 9.37
N GLU A 119 13.02 21.50 9.81
CA GLU A 119 13.27 21.19 11.21
C GLU A 119 13.57 22.43 12.03
N ALA A 120 14.40 23.33 11.53
CA ALA A 120 14.78 24.57 12.21
C ALA A 120 13.58 25.51 12.48
N HIS A 121 12.45 25.27 11.80
CA HIS A 121 11.23 26.08 11.91
C HIS A 121 10.04 25.32 12.53
N CYS A 122 10.30 24.22 13.20
CA CYS A 122 9.25 23.39 13.77
C CYS A 122 8.59 24.06 14.98
N ASP A 123 7.27 23.99 15.06
CA ASP A 123 6.47 24.52 16.16
C ASP A 123 5.98 23.41 17.09
N PRO A 124 6.20 23.49 18.41
CA PRO A 124 5.66 22.52 19.37
C PRO A 124 4.13 22.36 19.32
N LYS A 125 3.40 23.34 18.80
CA LYS A 125 1.94 23.30 18.64
C LYS A 125 1.50 22.61 17.34
N CYS A 126 2.42 22.27 16.45
CA CYS A 126 2.11 21.55 15.22
C CYS A 126 1.56 20.16 15.55
N LYS A 127 0.45 19.77 14.92
CA LYS A 127 -0.13 18.42 15.13
C LYS A 127 0.81 17.28 14.75
N TYR A 128 1.80 17.56 13.91
CA TYR A 128 2.83 16.61 13.49
C TYR A 128 4.11 16.70 14.32
N PHE A 129 4.19 17.65 15.28
CA PHE A 129 5.40 17.83 16.10
C PHE A 129 5.78 16.58 16.88
N LYS A 130 4.79 15.85 17.39
CA LYS A 130 5.01 14.58 18.09
C LYS A 130 5.62 13.49 17.22
N SER A 131 5.56 13.62 15.89
CA SER A 131 6.25 12.67 15.00
C SER A 131 7.78 12.87 14.97
N LYS A 132 8.30 13.97 15.54
CA LYS A 132 9.75 14.17 15.75
C LYS A 132 10.32 13.33 16.86
N ASP A 133 9.51 12.94 17.82
CA ASP A 133 9.89 12.02 18.90
C ASP A 133 10.04 10.56 18.45
N TYR A 134 10.32 10.34 17.15
CA TYR A 134 10.63 8.99 16.66
C TYR A 134 11.86 8.35 17.36
N GLY A 135 12.67 9.15 18.03
CA GLY A 135 13.76 8.65 18.87
C GLY A 135 13.38 8.39 20.34
N SER A 136 12.33 9.06 20.85
CA SER A 136 11.95 8.98 22.27
C SER A 136 10.74 8.07 22.53
N ASN A 137 10.00 7.66 21.51
CA ASN A 137 8.87 6.75 21.63
C ASN A 137 9.20 5.29 21.28
N ILE A 138 10.48 4.94 21.18
CA ILE A 138 10.89 3.53 21.24
C ILE A 138 10.62 3.07 22.67
N LYS A 139 9.43 2.55 22.90
CA LYS A 139 9.07 1.91 24.16
C LYS A 139 9.68 0.52 24.17
N LEU A 140 10.85 0.39 24.81
CA LEU A 140 11.39 -0.92 25.15
C LEU A 140 10.49 -1.52 26.21
N LYS A 141 9.92 -2.67 25.91
CA LYS A 141 9.08 -3.41 26.86
C LYS A 141 9.96 -4.18 27.83
N ASN A 142 9.61 -4.14 29.10
CA ASN A 142 10.18 -5.03 30.10
C ASN A 142 9.59 -6.44 29.96
N ILE A 143 10.09 -7.40 30.71
CA ILE A 143 9.67 -8.81 30.61
C ILE A 143 8.17 -9.00 30.89
N ASP A 144 7.59 -8.28 31.85
CA ASP A 144 6.18 -8.40 32.20
C ASP A 144 5.29 -7.86 31.06
N GLU A 145 5.66 -6.73 30.46
CA GLU A 145 4.97 -6.17 29.30
C GLU A 145 5.11 -7.07 28.06
N ILE A 146 6.24 -7.77 27.88
CA ILE A 146 6.44 -8.75 26.80
C ILE A 146 5.51 -9.95 27.01
N ILE A 147 5.49 -10.50 28.23
CA ILE A 147 4.62 -11.64 28.58
C ILE A 147 3.15 -11.27 28.35
N GLU A 148 2.70 -10.12 28.83
CA GLU A 148 1.32 -9.68 28.67
C GLU A 148 0.95 -9.46 27.19
N THR A 149 1.85 -8.83 26.43
CA THR A 149 1.66 -8.66 24.98
C THR A 149 1.59 -10.00 24.25
N TYR A 150 2.40 -10.98 24.68
CA TYR A 150 2.40 -12.30 24.05
C TYR A 150 1.17 -13.11 24.42
N LYS A 151 0.68 -13.02 25.66
CA LYS A 151 -0.61 -13.61 26.05
C LYS A 151 -1.77 -13.04 25.22
N GLN A 152 -1.78 -11.71 25.04
CA GLN A 152 -2.77 -11.07 24.20
C GLN A 152 -2.66 -11.54 22.73
N TYR A 153 -1.44 -11.69 22.21
CA TYR A 153 -1.20 -12.25 20.88
C TYR A 153 -1.75 -13.67 20.75
N ILE A 154 -1.55 -14.54 21.75
CA ILE A 154 -2.12 -15.92 21.76
C ILE A 154 -3.63 -15.89 21.79
N GLU A 155 -4.25 -15.04 22.61
CA GLU A 155 -5.69 -14.89 22.65
C GLU A 155 -6.24 -14.34 21.33
N ASP A 156 -5.60 -13.29 20.80
CA ASP A 156 -5.94 -12.73 19.51
C ASP A 156 -5.78 -13.75 18.38
N ALA A 157 -4.75 -14.59 18.40
CA ALA A 157 -4.54 -15.65 17.42
C ALA A 157 -5.63 -16.73 17.45
N LYS A 158 -6.22 -17.03 18.62
CA LYS A 158 -7.35 -17.96 18.71
C LYS A 158 -8.63 -17.44 18.04
N TYR A 159 -8.78 -16.11 17.98
CA TYR A 159 -9.98 -15.45 17.47
C TYR A 159 -9.78 -14.71 16.16
N ASN A 160 -8.52 -14.51 15.73
CA ASN A 160 -8.17 -13.67 14.59
C ASN A 160 -7.60 -14.47 13.42
N ASN A 161 -8.33 -14.45 12.36
CA ASN A 161 -7.96 -14.32 10.95
C ASN A 161 -6.82 -15.20 10.45
N THR A 162 -6.65 -16.38 11.00
CA THR A 162 -5.66 -17.33 10.54
C THR A 162 -6.34 -18.52 9.89
N PHE A 163 -5.70 -19.11 8.92
CA PHE A 163 -6.05 -20.43 8.45
C PHE A 163 -4.79 -21.27 8.31
N ASN A 164 -4.94 -22.57 8.49
CA ASN A 164 -3.86 -23.51 8.32
C ASN A 164 -3.94 -24.13 6.93
N PHE A 165 -2.89 -24.04 6.14
CA PHE A 165 -2.88 -24.65 4.80
C PHE A 165 -2.99 -26.17 4.84
N LYS A 166 -2.56 -26.79 5.94
CA LYS A 166 -2.73 -28.23 6.21
C LYS A 166 -4.19 -28.66 6.21
N ASP A 167 -5.12 -27.77 6.52
CA ASP A 167 -6.55 -28.09 6.46
C ASP A 167 -7.07 -28.22 5.01
N LEU A 168 -6.30 -27.71 4.05
CA LEU A 168 -6.65 -27.72 2.62
C LEU A 168 -5.91 -28.80 1.84
N VAL A 169 -4.72 -29.18 2.30
CA VAL A 169 -3.80 -30.11 1.62
C VAL A 169 -3.07 -30.98 2.64
N ASP A 170 -2.74 -32.20 2.26
CA ASP A 170 -1.96 -33.12 3.11
C ASP A 170 -0.47 -32.74 3.08
N ILE A 171 -0.03 -32.01 4.09
CA ILE A 171 1.37 -31.66 4.35
C ILE A 171 1.76 -32.09 5.76
N GLN A 172 3.05 -32.35 5.98
CA GLN A 172 3.52 -32.95 7.22
C GLN A 172 3.25 -32.07 8.44
N ASP A 173 3.66 -30.83 8.39
CA ASP A 173 3.57 -29.87 9.49
C ASP A 173 2.49 -28.82 9.24
N ASP A 174 2.06 -28.13 10.29
CA ASP A 174 1.18 -26.99 10.16
C ASP A 174 1.87 -25.88 9.36
N TYR A 175 1.11 -25.21 8.50
CA TYR A 175 1.54 -24.04 7.76
C TYR A 175 0.48 -22.96 7.89
N ILE A 176 0.67 -22.10 8.88
CA ILE A 176 -0.35 -21.15 9.31
C ILE A 176 -0.13 -19.79 8.65
N PHE A 177 -1.18 -19.25 8.05
CA PHE A 177 -1.22 -17.86 7.59
C PHE A 177 -1.78 -16.98 8.69
N ASN A 178 -0.94 -16.11 9.24
CA ASN A 178 -1.25 -15.31 10.42
C ASN A 178 -1.73 -13.90 10.06
N ALA A 179 -2.55 -13.33 10.93
CA ALA A 179 -2.90 -11.91 10.87
C ALA A 179 -1.64 -11.03 10.96
N GLY A 180 -1.41 -10.21 9.96
CA GLY A 180 -0.20 -9.41 9.79
C GLY A 180 0.81 -9.97 8.80
N ASP A 181 0.58 -11.16 8.24
CA ASP A 181 1.45 -11.75 7.23
C ASP A 181 1.33 -11.03 5.88
N LEU A 182 2.46 -10.77 5.27
CA LEU A 182 2.59 -10.50 3.85
C LEU A 182 3.04 -11.80 3.17
N VAL A 183 2.15 -12.38 2.38
CA VAL A 183 2.35 -13.61 1.62
C VAL A 183 2.52 -13.27 0.16
N ILE A 184 3.57 -13.75 -0.48
CA ILE A 184 3.80 -13.56 -1.92
C ILE A 184 3.79 -14.92 -2.63
N LEU A 185 2.86 -15.06 -3.58
CA LEU A 185 2.82 -16.22 -4.49
C LEU A 185 3.42 -15.83 -5.83
N GLY A 186 4.47 -16.49 -6.23
CA GLY A 186 5.11 -16.20 -7.51
C GLY A 186 5.24 -17.42 -8.43
N GLY A 187 5.24 -17.12 -9.71
CA GLY A 187 5.37 -18.13 -10.74
C GLY A 187 5.26 -17.53 -12.14
N ASN A 188 5.46 -18.37 -13.16
CA ASN A 188 5.38 -17.93 -14.55
C ASN A 188 3.96 -17.41 -14.90
N THR A 189 3.85 -16.69 -16.00
CA THR A 189 2.55 -16.18 -16.47
C THR A 189 1.66 -17.32 -16.98
N LYS A 190 0.33 -17.18 -16.80
CA LYS A 190 -0.70 -18.08 -17.36
C LYS A 190 -0.66 -19.54 -16.89
N ILE A 191 0.03 -19.85 -15.80
CA ILE A 191 0.07 -21.21 -15.25
C ILE A 191 -1.02 -21.50 -14.20
N GLY A 192 -1.90 -20.50 -13.88
CA GLY A 192 -3.03 -20.70 -12.99
C GLY A 192 -2.86 -20.15 -11.57
N LYS A 193 -1.92 -19.23 -11.32
CA LYS A 193 -1.73 -18.58 -9.99
C LYS A 193 -3.03 -18.00 -9.44
N THR A 194 -3.70 -17.15 -10.24
CA THR A 194 -5.00 -16.59 -9.89
C THR A 194 -6.03 -17.66 -9.52
N ALA A 195 -6.12 -18.71 -10.32
CA ALA A 195 -7.04 -19.81 -10.07
C ALA A 195 -6.73 -20.54 -8.75
N PHE A 196 -5.45 -20.71 -8.44
CA PHE A 196 -5.02 -21.32 -7.18
C PHE A 196 -5.43 -20.49 -5.98
N VAL A 197 -5.19 -19.16 -6.04
CA VAL A 197 -5.60 -18.28 -4.94
C VAL A 197 -7.12 -18.20 -4.82
N GLN A 198 -7.86 -18.20 -5.92
CA GLN A 198 -9.32 -18.28 -5.90
C GLN A 198 -9.81 -19.58 -5.26
N TRP A 199 -9.17 -20.72 -5.58
CA TRP A 199 -9.47 -21.98 -4.95
C TRP A 199 -9.18 -21.94 -3.44
N VAL A 200 -8.01 -21.46 -3.01
CA VAL A 200 -7.69 -21.30 -1.57
C VAL A 200 -8.74 -20.46 -0.87
N VAL A 201 -9.08 -19.29 -1.43
CA VAL A 201 -10.08 -18.38 -0.85
C VAL A 201 -11.45 -19.06 -0.72
N SER A 202 -11.86 -19.86 -1.71
CA SER A 202 -13.13 -20.57 -1.66
C SER A 202 -13.18 -21.68 -0.59
N GLN A 203 -12.03 -22.18 -0.14
CA GLN A 203 -11.94 -23.23 0.88
C GLN A 203 -11.87 -22.70 2.32
N VAL A 204 -11.78 -21.38 2.51
CA VAL A 204 -11.63 -20.76 3.84
C VAL A 204 -12.80 -19.79 4.15
N PRO A 205 -14.03 -20.27 4.31
CA PRO A 205 -15.24 -19.44 4.43
C PRO A 205 -15.25 -18.54 5.67
N ASP A 206 -14.48 -18.88 6.70
CA ASP A 206 -14.38 -18.08 7.94
C ASP A 206 -13.42 -16.87 7.77
N VAL A 207 -12.70 -16.78 6.65
CA VAL A 207 -11.75 -15.72 6.35
C VAL A 207 -12.37 -14.71 5.37
N LYS A 208 -13.02 -13.67 5.91
CA LYS A 208 -13.58 -12.60 5.08
C LYS A 208 -12.53 -11.99 4.18
N THR A 209 -12.70 -12.14 2.87
CA THR A 209 -11.69 -11.80 1.87
C THR A 209 -12.14 -10.67 0.94
N ALA A 210 -11.28 -9.68 0.75
CA ALA A 210 -11.37 -8.73 -0.36
C ALA A 210 -10.40 -9.18 -1.46
N PHE A 211 -10.90 -9.44 -2.66
CA PHE A 211 -10.14 -9.88 -3.81
C PHE A 211 -10.04 -8.75 -4.85
N MET A 212 -8.84 -8.21 -5.03
CA MET A 212 -8.55 -7.16 -6.02
C MET A 212 -7.88 -7.78 -7.24
N SER A 213 -8.59 -7.75 -8.37
CA SER A 213 -8.09 -8.24 -9.65
C SER A 213 -7.64 -7.08 -10.53
N LEU A 214 -6.35 -6.80 -10.56
CA LEU A 214 -5.78 -5.66 -11.28
C LEU A 214 -5.39 -5.96 -12.74
N GLU A 215 -5.43 -7.25 -13.14
CA GLU A 215 -5.10 -7.69 -14.51
C GLU A 215 -6.32 -8.22 -15.27
N VAL A 216 -7.30 -8.75 -14.55
CA VAL A 216 -8.42 -9.46 -15.13
C VAL A 216 -9.73 -8.84 -14.69
N GLY A 217 -10.62 -8.51 -15.64
CA GLY A 217 -11.89 -7.89 -15.33
C GLY A 217 -12.80 -8.75 -14.42
N GLU A 218 -13.59 -8.09 -13.60
CA GLU A 218 -14.43 -8.66 -12.54
C GLU A 218 -15.30 -9.83 -13.03
N ASN A 219 -15.95 -9.68 -14.19
CA ASN A 219 -16.84 -10.72 -14.74
C ASN A 219 -16.12 -12.06 -14.96
N LEU A 220 -14.86 -12.00 -15.41
CA LEU A 220 -14.08 -13.23 -15.64
C LEU A 220 -13.62 -13.85 -14.32
N ILE A 221 -13.26 -13.02 -13.34
CA ILE A 221 -12.90 -13.48 -12.00
C ILE A 221 -14.12 -14.11 -11.31
N ASN A 222 -15.26 -13.45 -11.35
CA ASN A 222 -16.50 -13.97 -10.78
C ASN A 222 -16.89 -15.33 -11.41
N ARG A 223 -16.85 -15.44 -12.75
CA ARG A 223 -17.11 -16.71 -13.41
C ARG A 223 -16.18 -17.83 -12.92
N ARG A 224 -14.89 -17.57 -12.73
CA ARG A 224 -13.93 -18.56 -12.23
C ARG A 224 -14.24 -18.99 -10.79
N PHE A 225 -14.64 -18.06 -9.94
CA PHE A 225 -15.15 -18.41 -8.61
C PHE A 225 -16.38 -19.30 -8.71
N PHE A 226 -17.33 -18.96 -9.58
CA PHE A 226 -18.55 -19.77 -9.78
C PHE A 226 -18.19 -21.17 -10.25
N GLN A 227 -17.29 -21.30 -11.22
CA GLN A 227 -16.80 -22.60 -11.68
C GLN A 227 -16.17 -23.40 -10.53
N CYS A 228 -15.33 -22.76 -9.71
CA CYS A 228 -14.68 -23.40 -8.58
C CYS A 228 -15.65 -23.87 -7.49
N ILE A 229 -16.61 -23.03 -7.13
CA ILE A 229 -17.53 -23.26 -6.01
C ILE A 229 -18.63 -24.26 -6.39
N ILE A 230 -19.19 -24.13 -7.58
CA ILE A 230 -20.29 -25.01 -8.03
C ILE A 230 -19.75 -26.28 -8.70
N GLY A 231 -18.48 -26.29 -9.13
CA GLY A 231 -17.89 -27.45 -9.80
C GLY A 231 -18.33 -27.63 -11.25
N LEU A 232 -18.78 -26.56 -11.91
CA LEU A 232 -19.29 -26.60 -13.28
C LEU A 232 -18.29 -25.95 -14.24
N ASN A 233 -18.37 -26.37 -15.53
CA ASN A 233 -17.55 -25.76 -16.57
C ASN A 233 -18.15 -24.44 -17.08
N LYS A 234 -17.37 -23.66 -17.86
CA LYS A 234 -17.78 -22.34 -18.38
C LYS A 234 -19.05 -22.39 -19.25
N ASP A 235 -19.35 -23.52 -19.88
CA ASP A 235 -20.48 -23.64 -20.81
C ASP A 235 -21.79 -23.73 -20.06
N ASN A 236 -21.77 -24.19 -18.81
CA ASN A 236 -22.93 -24.23 -17.92
C ASN A 236 -23.43 -22.82 -17.55
N PHE A 237 -22.58 -21.79 -17.64
CA PHE A 237 -22.94 -20.42 -17.31
C PHE A 237 -23.33 -19.57 -18.54
N LYS A 238 -23.54 -20.18 -19.70
CA LYS A 238 -24.07 -19.50 -20.88
C LYS A 238 -25.54 -19.09 -20.70
N GLU A 239 -26.30 -19.89 -19.97
CA GLU A 239 -27.64 -19.59 -19.51
C GLU A 239 -27.64 -19.65 -17.98
N TRP A 240 -28.16 -18.58 -17.34
CA TRP A 240 -28.19 -18.52 -15.90
C TRP A 240 -29.28 -19.43 -15.34
N ASN A 241 -28.94 -20.24 -14.35
CA ASN A 241 -29.89 -21.03 -13.56
C ASN A 241 -30.04 -20.40 -12.16
N GLU A 242 -31.26 -20.07 -11.77
CA GLU A 242 -31.56 -19.46 -10.47
C GLU A 242 -31.14 -20.33 -9.26
N GLU A 243 -31.03 -21.63 -9.44
CA GLU A 243 -30.50 -22.54 -8.40
C GLU A 243 -29.06 -22.21 -8.03
N TYR A 244 -28.28 -21.62 -8.95
CA TYR A 244 -26.91 -21.18 -8.67
C TYR A 244 -26.83 -20.07 -7.63
N ASP A 245 -27.87 -19.23 -7.52
CA ASP A 245 -27.93 -18.12 -6.57
C ASP A 245 -27.72 -18.58 -5.14
N GLN A 246 -28.34 -19.68 -4.75
CA GLN A 246 -28.21 -20.21 -3.40
C GLN A 246 -26.80 -20.72 -3.14
N TYR A 247 -26.26 -21.56 -4.02
CA TYR A 247 -24.91 -22.11 -3.89
C TYR A 247 -23.84 -21.01 -3.84
N LEU A 248 -23.99 -19.98 -4.68
CA LEU A 248 -23.04 -18.86 -4.72
C LEU A 248 -23.17 -17.97 -3.48
N LYS A 249 -24.38 -17.70 -2.99
CA LYS A 249 -24.59 -16.95 -1.75
C LYS A 249 -23.98 -17.68 -0.55
N GLU A 250 -24.08 -18.99 -0.49
CA GLU A 250 -23.45 -19.78 0.57
C GLU A 250 -21.93 -19.86 0.42
N GLY A 251 -21.43 -20.10 -0.80
CA GLY A 251 -20.00 -20.31 -1.06
C GLY A 251 -19.17 -19.04 -1.19
N MET A 252 -19.79 -17.86 -1.46
CA MET A 252 -19.09 -16.59 -1.69
C MET A 252 -19.44 -15.48 -0.71
N ASN A 253 -20.25 -15.70 0.31
CA ASN A 253 -20.70 -14.65 1.24
C ASN A 253 -19.54 -13.94 1.97
N HIS A 254 -18.39 -14.60 2.06
CA HIS A 254 -17.17 -14.09 2.67
C HIS A 254 -16.23 -13.41 1.67
N ILE A 255 -16.55 -13.40 0.37
CA ILE A 255 -15.69 -12.88 -0.71
C ILE A 255 -16.30 -11.60 -1.29
N SER A 256 -15.52 -10.52 -1.34
CA SER A 256 -15.84 -9.31 -2.09
C SER A 256 -14.81 -9.13 -3.20
N VAL A 257 -15.25 -8.88 -4.42
CA VAL A 257 -14.39 -8.76 -5.61
C VAL A 257 -14.44 -7.34 -6.16
N THR A 258 -13.31 -6.84 -6.66
CA THR A 258 -13.22 -5.61 -7.44
C THR A 258 -12.11 -5.70 -8.48
N ASP A 259 -12.29 -5.03 -9.62
CA ASP A 259 -11.25 -4.79 -10.64
C ASP A 259 -10.77 -3.33 -10.66
N ASP A 260 -11.18 -2.54 -9.67
CA ASP A 260 -10.63 -1.21 -9.45
C ASP A 260 -9.14 -1.28 -9.12
N SER A 261 -8.36 -0.36 -9.71
CA SER A 261 -6.91 -0.27 -9.52
C SER A 261 -6.52 1.06 -8.84
N PRO A 262 -6.78 1.20 -7.53
CA PRO A 262 -6.41 2.40 -6.79
C PRO A 262 -4.89 2.51 -6.59
N ASP A 263 -4.42 3.72 -6.30
CA ASP A 263 -3.04 3.93 -5.86
C ASP A 263 -2.82 3.24 -4.51
N ILE A 264 -1.64 2.66 -4.29
CA ILE A 264 -1.29 1.92 -3.05
C ILE A 264 -1.63 2.69 -1.77
N ARG A 265 -1.55 4.01 -1.80
CA ARG A 265 -1.87 4.88 -0.65
C ARG A 265 -3.36 4.92 -0.28
N ASP A 266 -4.23 4.49 -1.19
CA ASP A 266 -5.67 4.42 -0.94
C ASP A 266 -6.12 3.05 -0.39
N TYR A 267 -5.22 2.07 -0.31
CA TYR A 267 -5.52 0.72 0.19
C TYR A 267 -6.03 0.72 1.65
N HIS A 268 -5.57 1.66 2.48
CA HIS A 268 -6.09 1.80 3.83
C HIS A 268 -7.61 2.08 3.85
N LYS A 269 -8.13 2.84 2.89
CA LYS A 269 -9.57 3.12 2.78
C LYS A 269 -10.36 1.87 2.42
N ILE A 270 -9.82 1.03 1.54
CA ILE A 270 -10.41 -0.24 1.17
C ILE A 270 -10.50 -1.14 2.39
N ILE A 271 -9.39 -1.29 3.12
CA ILE A 271 -9.32 -2.11 4.32
C ILE A 271 -10.28 -1.59 5.39
N GLU A 272 -10.33 -0.28 5.63
CA GLU A 272 -11.23 0.34 6.61
C GLU A 272 -12.72 0.21 6.22
N THR A 273 -13.02 0.24 4.91
CA THR A 273 -14.40 0.15 4.42
C THR A 273 -14.94 -1.28 4.44
N TYR A 274 -14.15 -2.23 3.94
CA TYR A 274 -14.59 -3.63 3.81
C TYR A 274 -14.28 -4.47 5.05
N ASN A 275 -13.35 -4.00 5.89
CA ASN A 275 -12.85 -4.72 7.07
C ASN A 275 -12.58 -6.20 6.78
N PRO A 276 -11.73 -6.50 5.77
CA PRO A 276 -11.41 -7.88 5.41
C PRO A 276 -10.45 -8.48 6.42
N LYS A 277 -10.44 -9.81 6.50
CA LYS A 277 -9.43 -10.60 7.21
C LYS A 277 -8.25 -10.94 6.30
N MET A 278 -8.52 -11.07 5.02
CA MET A 278 -7.51 -11.28 3.98
C MET A 278 -7.75 -10.32 2.81
N LEU A 279 -6.69 -9.69 2.35
CA LEU A 279 -6.68 -8.88 1.13
C LEU A 279 -5.84 -9.61 0.09
N VAL A 280 -6.47 -10.08 -0.98
CA VAL A 280 -5.82 -10.68 -2.14
C VAL A 280 -5.60 -9.61 -3.21
N ILE A 281 -4.40 -9.57 -3.81
CA ILE A 281 -4.04 -8.62 -4.86
C ILE A 281 -3.42 -9.38 -6.05
N ASP A 282 -4.12 -9.36 -7.17
CA ASP A 282 -3.73 -10.05 -8.42
C ASP A 282 -3.60 -9.03 -9.58
N THR A 283 -2.40 -8.48 -9.87
CA THR A 283 -1.09 -8.75 -9.25
C THR A 283 -0.51 -7.50 -8.58
N ILE A 284 0.41 -7.72 -7.63
CA ILE A 284 1.12 -6.61 -6.98
C ILE A 284 2.03 -5.84 -7.95
N ASP A 285 2.44 -6.46 -9.05
CA ASP A 285 3.30 -5.86 -10.07
C ASP A 285 2.62 -4.69 -10.79
N THR A 286 1.29 -4.66 -10.83
CA THR A 286 0.47 -3.65 -11.54
C THR A 286 -0.09 -2.57 -10.63
N ILE A 287 0.12 -2.64 -9.32
CA ILE A 287 -0.37 -1.62 -8.38
C ILE A 287 0.15 -0.24 -8.77
N PRO A 288 -0.74 0.76 -8.95
CA PRO A 288 -0.30 2.13 -9.20
C PRO A 288 0.40 2.74 -7.98
N ALA A 289 1.57 3.34 -8.22
CA ALA A 289 2.27 4.19 -7.25
C ALA A 289 2.80 5.42 -8.00
N LYS A 290 1.93 6.40 -8.18
CA LYS A 290 2.07 7.54 -9.11
C LYS A 290 3.32 8.40 -8.92
N TYR A 291 4.00 8.29 -7.78
CA TYR A 291 5.17 9.13 -7.45
C TYR A 291 6.51 8.50 -7.83
N TYR A 292 6.53 7.23 -8.21
CA TYR A 292 7.74 6.51 -8.54
C TYR A 292 7.81 6.27 -10.05
N GLN A 293 8.86 6.79 -10.69
CA GLN A 293 9.09 6.61 -12.12
C GLN A 293 9.90 5.35 -12.42
N GLU A 294 10.83 5.03 -11.51
CA GLU A 294 11.68 3.85 -11.63
C GLU A 294 10.94 2.60 -11.11
N GLU A 295 10.87 1.58 -11.93
CA GLU A 295 10.16 0.32 -11.62
C GLU A 295 10.65 -0.32 -10.32
N TYR A 296 11.95 -0.33 -10.09
CA TYR A 296 12.54 -0.90 -8.89
C TYR A 296 12.14 -0.15 -7.61
N GLU A 297 12.18 1.17 -7.64
CA GLU A 297 11.77 2.01 -6.50
C GLU A 297 10.28 1.87 -6.23
N ARG A 298 9.47 1.81 -7.29
CA ARG A 298 8.03 1.59 -7.23
C ARG A 298 7.70 0.27 -6.52
N GLN A 299 8.31 -0.83 -6.94
CA GLN A 299 8.09 -2.16 -6.34
C GLN A 299 8.56 -2.18 -4.88
N ASN A 300 9.72 -1.60 -4.57
CA ASN A 300 10.22 -1.49 -3.21
C ASN A 300 9.25 -0.75 -2.30
N PHE A 301 8.66 0.33 -2.78
CA PHE A 301 7.67 1.09 -2.03
C PHE A 301 6.40 0.28 -1.81
N ILE A 302 5.85 -0.33 -2.86
CA ILE A 302 4.65 -1.15 -2.79
C ILE A 302 4.80 -2.27 -1.75
N ILE A 303 5.87 -3.05 -1.81
CA ILE A 303 6.08 -4.16 -0.86
C ILE A 303 6.19 -3.67 0.59
N LYS A 304 6.89 -2.56 0.83
CA LYS A 304 6.98 -1.96 2.16
C LYS A 304 5.62 -1.48 2.68
N GLU A 305 4.84 -0.82 1.83
CA GLU A 305 3.49 -0.36 2.19
C GLU A 305 2.55 -1.53 2.45
N LEU A 306 2.55 -2.58 1.62
CA LEU A 306 1.74 -3.77 1.85
C LEU A 306 2.08 -4.43 3.20
N LYS A 307 3.38 -4.58 3.52
CA LYS A 307 3.78 -5.11 4.85
C LYS A 307 3.36 -4.19 6.00
N SER A 308 3.45 -2.88 5.82
CA SER A 308 2.99 -1.91 6.81
C SER A 308 1.47 -2.02 7.04
N LEU A 309 0.68 -2.14 5.96
CA LEU A 309 -0.77 -2.34 6.02
C LEU A 309 -1.14 -3.66 6.72
N ALA A 310 -0.49 -4.77 6.35
CA ALA A 310 -0.71 -6.07 7.00
C ALA A 310 -0.51 -5.97 8.52
N ASN A 311 0.60 -5.39 8.95
CA ASN A 311 0.92 -5.21 10.37
C ASN A 311 -0.04 -4.26 11.09
N LYS A 312 -0.41 -3.13 10.44
CA LYS A 312 -1.27 -2.10 11.03
C LYS A 312 -2.69 -2.61 11.26
N TYR A 313 -3.25 -3.26 10.26
CA TYR A 313 -4.65 -3.70 10.28
C TYR A 313 -4.82 -5.14 10.77
N LYS A 314 -3.73 -5.84 11.04
CA LYS A 314 -3.76 -7.25 11.46
C LYS A 314 -4.56 -8.13 10.50
N ILE A 315 -4.25 -8.01 9.21
CA ILE A 315 -4.84 -8.80 8.14
C ILE A 315 -3.77 -9.58 7.39
N ILE A 316 -4.16 -10.67 6.74
CA ILE A 316 -3.31 -11.34 5.77
C ILE A 316 -3.35 -10.52 4.46
N ILE A 317 -2.19 -10.16 3.92
CA ILE A 317 -2.10 -9.64 2.55
C ILE A 317 -1.48 -10.71 1.68
N PHE A 318 -2.25 -11.20 0.71
CA PHE A 318 -1.85 -12.24 -0.22
C PHE A 318 -1.61 -11.63 -1.61
N GLY A 319 -0.35 -11.42 -1.96
CA GLY A 319 0.05 -10.80 -3.22
C GLY A 319 0.48 -11.84 -4.26
N ILE A 320 -0.09 -11.78 -5.46
CA ILE A 320 0.38 -12.55 -6.61
C ILE A 320 1.42 -11.72 -7.35
N SER A 321 2.54 -12.33 -7.71
CA SER A 321 3.64 -11.68 -8.44
C SER A 321 4.13 -12.55 -9.60
N HIS A 322 4.72 -11.90 -10.57
CA HIS A 322 5.41 -12.57 -11.67
C HIS A 322 6.89 -12.77 -11.35
N ILE A 323 7.44 -13.85 -11.83
CA ILE A 323 8.88 -14.09 -11.77
C ILE A 323 9.63 -13.23 -12.80
N SER A 324 10.92 -13.03 -12.57
CA SER A 324 11.79 -12.34 -13.51
C SER A 324 11.94 -13.14 -14.83
N LYS A 325 12.27 -12.45 -15.93
CA LYS A 325 12.55 -13.12 -17.20
C LYS A 325 13.67 -14.13 -17.09
N TYR A 326 14.67 -13.84 -16.27
CA TYR A 326 15.78 -14.76 -16.02
C TYR A 326 15.30 -16.04 -15.33
N ALA A 327 14.50 -15.91 -14.29
CA ALA A 327 13.93 -17.07 -13.59
C ALA A 327 13.00 -17.91 -14.50
N ALA A 328 12.22 -17.25 -15.38
CA ALA A 328 11.41 -17.96 -16.36
C ALA A 328 12.28 -18.81 -17.31
N GLN A 329 13.41 -18.29 -17.76
CA GLN A 329 14.37 -19.03 -18.59
C GLN A 329 15.04 -20.19 -17.82
N GLN A 330 15.33 -20.02 -16.54
CA GLN A 330 15.86 -21.08 -15.69
C GLN A 330 14.84 -22.25 -15.55
N LEU A 331 13.56 -21.92 -15.37
CA LEU A 331 12.50 -22.93 -15.35
C LEU A 331 12.41 -23.72 -16.67
N GLU A 332 12.54 -23.05 -17.81
CA GLU A 332 12.59 -23.72 -19.13
C GLU A 332 13.78 -24.67 -19.25
N ASN A 333 14.89 -24.39 -18.57
CA ASN A 333 16.06 -25.25 -18.48
C ASN A 333 15.92 -26.37 -17.44
N GLY A 334 14.77 -26.51 -16.79
CA GLY A 334 14.49 -27.55 -15.79
C GLY A 334 14.96 -27.22 -14.37
N GLU A 335 15.38 -25.97 -14.12
CA GLU A 335 15.67 -25.49 -12.76
C GLU A 335 14.37 -25.21 -11.99
N ARG A 336 14.47 -25.10 -10.66
CA ARG A 336 13.33 -24.82 -9.77
C ARG A 336 13.31 -23.35 -9.36
N LEU A 337 12.15 -22.86 -8.98
CA LEU A 337 12.03 -21.52 -8.40
C LEU A 337 12.79 -21.41 -7.06
N GLY A 338 13.44 -20.31 -6.87
CA GLY A 338 14.03 -19.91 -5.59
C GLY A 338 13.48 -18.54 -5.14
N ILE A 339 13.80 -18.14 -3.93
CA ILE A 339 13.37 -16.86 -3.38
C ILE A 339 13.84 -15.67 -4.24
N HIS A 340 14.93 -15.81 -4.97
CA HIS A 340 15.49 -14.79 -5.86
C HIS A 340 14.83 -14.74 -7.25
N SER A 341 13.83 -15.58 -7.50
CA SER A 341 13.17 -15.67 -8.81
C SER A 341 12.25 -14.49 -9.13
N PHE A 342 11.89 -13.68 -8.16
CA PHE A 342 10.91 -12.60 -8.31
C PHE A 342 11.49 -11.32 -8.89
N LYS A 343 10.64 -10.51 -9.52
CA LYS A 343 10.98 -9.12 -9.83
C LYS A 343 11.14 -8.33 -8.54
N GLY A 344 12.21 -7.51 -8.41
CA GLY A 344 12.46 -6.76 -7.18
C GLY A 344 12.79 -7.62 -5.95
N ASN A 345 13.35 -8.80 -6.17
CA ASN A 345 13.56 -9.91 -5.25
C ASN A 345 14.08 -9.55 -3.85
N SER A 346 15.04 -8.64 -3.72
CA SER A 346 15.66 -8.32 -2.42
C SER A 346 14.68 -7.76 -1.39
N VAL A 347 13.66 -7.00 -1.82
CA VAL A 347 12.66 -6.44 -0.90
C VAL A 347 11.59 -7.47 -0.55
N ILE A 348 11.16 -8.31 -1.50
CA ILE A 348 10.25 -9.42 -1.21
C ILE A 348 10.89 -10.35 -0.17
N GLU A 349 12.14 -10.76 -0.40
CA GLU A 349 12.90 -11.60 0.53
C GLU A 349 12.98 -11.01 1.95
N GLN A 350 13.19 -9.68 2.05
CA GLN A 350 13.34 -9.00 3.34
C GLN A 350 12.01 -8.72 4.05
N LYS A 351 10.93 -8.51 3.32
CA LYS A 351 9.68 -7.98 3.88
C LYS A 351 8.53 -8.98 3.91
N ALA A 352 8.47 -9.91 2.98
CA ALA A 352 7.47 -10.96 3.01
C ALA A 352 7.72 -11.89 4.20
N ASP A 353 6.64 -12.35 4.81
CA ASP A 353 6.71 -13.35 5.87
C ASP A 353 6.70 -14.75 5.27
N LYS A 354 5.99 -14.93 4.18
CA LYS A 354 5.92 -16.18 3.43
C LYS A 354 6.05 -15.92 1.93
N VAL A 355 6.91 -16.70 1.28
CA VAL A 355 7.10 -16.66 -0.17
C VAL A 355 6.86 -18.06 -0.72
N ILE A 356 5.90 -18.18 -1.61
CA ILE A 356 5.42 -19.44 -2.16
C ILE A 356 5.70 -19.47 -3.66
N GLY A 357 6.35 -20.53 -4.13
CA GLY A 357 6.56 -20.83 -5.54
C GLY A 357 5.37 -21.59 -6.10
N PHE A 358 4.95 -21.20 -7.30
CA PHE A 358 3.92 -21.89 -8.05
C PHE A 358 4.47 -22.24 -9.43
N GLU A 359 4.66 -23.52 -9.67
CA GLU A 359 5.32 -24.06 -10.87
C GLU A 359 4.39 -25.03 -11.61
N GLN A 360 4.51 -25.08 -12.92
CA GLN A 360 3.90 -26.12 -13.75
C GLN A 360 4.93 -27.23 -13.98
N GLN A 361 4.54 -28.46 -13.80
CA GLN A 361 5.41 -29.58 -14.05
C GLN A 361 5.69 -29.72 -15.57
N SER A 362 6.95 -29.89 -15.93
CA SER A 362 7.39 -29.79 -17.33
C SER A 362 6.83 -30.92 -18.23
N ASP A 363 6.63 -32.11 -17.68
CA ASP A 363 6.14 -33.32 -18.39
C ASP A 363 4.62 -33.51 -18.26
N ASN A 364 3.94 -32.68 -17.45
CA ASN A 364 2.48 -32.73 -17.28
C ASN A 364 1.89 -31.37 -17.02
N GLU A 365 1.27 -30.77 -18.03
CA GLU A 365 0.66 -29.43 -17.98
C GLU A 365 -0.49 -29.31 -16.97
N LYS A 366 -1.07 -30.40 -16.49
CA LYS A 366 -2.13 -30.35 -15.47
C LYS A 366 -1.58 -30.29 -14.05
N ILE A 367 -0.34 -30.71 -13.84
CA ILE A 367 0.26 -30.76 -12.50
C ILE A 367 0.87 -29.40 -12.13
N ARG A 368 0.58 -28.96 -10.92
CA ARG A 368 1.18 -27.79 -10.28
C ARG A 368 1.98 -28.23 -9.07
N ILE A 369 3.14 -27.62 -8.92
CA ILE A 369 4.00 -27.79 -7.75
C ILE A 369 3.94 -26.50 -6.97
N ILE A 370 3.48 -26.59 -5.74
CA ILE A 370 3.38 -25.48 -4.81
C ILE A 370 4.39 -25.73 -3.71
N SER A 371 5.32 -24.81 -3.53
CA SER A 371 6.41 -25.00 -2.57
C SER A 371 6.74 -23.71 -1.80
N THR A 372 7.17 -23.87 -0.57
CA THR A 372 7.72 -22.76 0.22
C THR A 372 9.10 -22.40 -0.29
N LEU A 373 9.29 -21.14 -0.72
CA LEU A 373 10.59 -20.58 -1.11
C LEU A 373 11.25 -19.79 0.03
N GLY A 374 10.43 -19.30 0.96
CA GLY A 374 10.89 -18.60 2.16
C GLY A 374 9.75 -18.46 3.16
N THR A 375 10.08 -18.65 4.42
CA THR A 375 9.17 -18.47 5.57
C THR A 375 9.97 -18.01 6.77
N ARG A 376 9.30 -17.31 7.71
CA ARG A 376 9.94 -16.86 8.95
C ARG A 376 9.76 -17.86 10.09
N ASP A 377 8.56 -18.42 10.21
CA ASP A 377 8.14 -19.13 11.43
C ASP A 377 7.64 -20.56 11.16
N GLU A 378 7.40 -20.93 9.89
CA GLU A 378 6.78 -22.21 9.54
C GLU A 378 7.80 -23.20 8.92
N SER A 379 7.52 -24.50 9.03
CA SER A 379 8.26 -25.53 8.28
C SER A 379 7.97 -25.42 6.78
N PRO A 380 8.98 -25.51 5.90
CA PRO A 380 8.75 -25.47 4.47
C PRO A 380 7.97 -26.72 4.00
N PHE A 381 7.11 -26.54 3.00
CA PHE A 381 6.37 -27.63 2.37
C PHE A 381 6.57 -27.63 0.86
N GLU A 382 6.29 -28.78 0.26
CA GLU A 382 6.05 -28.95 -1.18
C GLU A 382 4.86 -29.87 -1.38
N VAL A 383 3.92 -29.47 -2.23
CA VAL A 383 2.75 -30.25 -2.60
C VAL A 383 2.55 -30.23 -4.10
N ARG A 384 2.08 -31.37 -4.64
CA ARG A 384 1.70 -31.51 -6.05
C ARG A 384 0.20 -31.59 -6.16
N MET A 385 -0.37 -30.80 -7.06
CA MET A 385 -1.80 -30.72 -7.26
C MET A 385 -2.15 -30.82 -8.74
N THR A 386 -3.24 -31.47 -9.05
CA THR A 386 -3.83 -31.46 -10.39
C THR A 386 -4.71 -30.23 -10.53
N PHE A 387 -4.49 -29.44 -11.57
CA PHE A 387 -5.33 -28.30 -11.92
C PHE A 387 -6.39 -28.71 -12.94
N ASN A 388 -7.66 -28.53 -12.60
CA ASN A 388 -8.78 -28.74 -13.50
C ASN A 388 -9.14 -27.41 -14.18
N TYR A 389 -8.84 -27.30 -15.47
CA TYR A 389 -9.11 -26.11 -16.29
C TYR A 389 -10.61 -25.83 -16.54
N GLU A 390 -11.46 -26.85 -16.39
CA GLU A 390 -12.90 -26.70 -16.61
C GLU A 390 -13.60 -26.08 -15.39
N THR A 391 -13.24 -26.54 -14.21
CA THR A 391 -13.86 -26.12 -12.95
C THR A 391 -13.02 -25.13 -12.15
N PHE A 392 -11.82 -24.80 -12.61
CA PHE A 392 -10.85 -23.95 -11.88
C PHE A 392 -10.56 -24.42 -10.45
N SER A 393 -10.60 -25.74 -10.24
CA SER A 393 -10.34 -26.37 -8.95
C SER A 393 -8.98 -27.06 -8.93
N PHE A 394 -8.49 -27.33 -7.72
CA PHE A 394 -7.25 -28.07 -7.49
C PHE A 394 -7.52 -29.29 -6.63
N GLU A 395 -6.84 -30.37 -6.93
CA GLU A 395 -6.91 -31.64 -6.21
C GLU A 395 -5.49 -32.15 -5.98
N GLN A 396 -5.18 -32.54 -4.76
CA GLN A 396 -3.86 -33.06 -4.41
C GLN A 396 -3.63 -34.44 -5.02
N LEU A 397 -2.36 -34.73 -5.43
CA LEU A 397 -1.95 -35.99 -5.99
C LEU A 397 -1.52 -36.97 -4.91
#